data_6bd356441ef2c114985f296041144cc5
#
_entry.id   6bd356441ef2c114985f296041144cc5
#
_cell.length_a   1.000
_cell.length_b   1.000
_cell.length_c   1.000
_cell.angle_alpha   90.00
_cell.angle_beta   90.00
_cell.angle_gamma   90.00
#
_symmetry.space_group_name_H-M   'P 1'
#
loop_
_entity.id
_entity.type
_entity.pdbx_description
1 polymer ?
#
loop_
_entity_poly.entity_id
_entity_poly.type
_entity_poly.pdbx_seq_one_letter_code
_entity_poly.pdbx_strand_id
1 'polypeptide(L)'
;MKRIALFFCFIFSFAAHANNIIVNGTRFIYPGNEKEITVQLSNNADRPALAQAWLDNGDADATPDTITTPFIITPPISRVDAKSGQTLRIKLGSSAGLAKDKETLWWLNLLEIPPVVANQKNEGQNVLQLAIRSRFKFIYRPAGLGNRDAAAEKLTLTASGSSLAINNPTPFYITVSRISRDGGKALNSKTVMPAPQSSQTVALSSAVNRGETLTVNNINDYGADVAVKVAVK
;
A
#
# COMPACT_ATOMS: atom_id res chain seq x y z
N MET A 1 28.75 43.12 -35.96
CA MET A 1 29.16 42.32 -34.77
C MET A 1 27.95 42.24 -33.84
N LYS A 2 27.27 41.10 -33.88
CA LYS A 2 26.08 40.84 -33.07
C LYS A 2 26.51 40.21 -31.75
N ARG A 3 26.29 40.89 -30.63
CA ARG A 3 26.54 40.37 -29.27
C ARG A 3 25.38 39.44 -28.89
N ILE A 4 25.65 38.15 -28.85
CA ILE A 4 24.72 37.12 -28.30
C ILE A 4 24.89 37.16 -26.78
N ALA A 5 23.88 37.67 -26.08
CA ALA A 5 23.80 37.60 -24.62
C ALA A 5 23.26 36.17 -24.26
N LEU A 6 24.10 35.29 -23.76
CA LEU A 6 23.75 34.00 -23.22
C LEU A 6 23.11 34.24 -21.85
N PHE A 7 21.79 34.11 -21.77
CA PHE A 7 21.04 34.17 -20.52
C PHE A 7 21.13 32.79 -19.84
N PHE A 8 22.03 32.66 -18.87
CA PHE A 8 22.17 31.46 -18.08
C PHE A 8 21.08 31.43 -17.00
N CYS A 9 19.94 30.80 -17.31
CA CYS A 9 18.90 30.53 -16.31
C CYS A 9 19.39 29.44 -15.36
N PHE A 10 19.90 29.83 -14.19
CA PHE A 10 20.16 28.95 -13.07
C PHE A 10 18.81 28.50 -12.49
N ILE A 11 18.35 27.30 -12.88
CA ILE A 11 17.17 26.67 -12.27
C ILE A 11 17.61 26.17 -10.90
N PHE A 12 17.33 26.91 -9.86
CA PHE A 12 17.41 26.46 -8.48
C PHE A 12 16.29 25.43 -8.25
N SER A 13 16.63 24.14 -8.39
CA SER A 13 15.76 23.06 -7.96
C SER A 13 15.74 23.01 -6.44
N PHE A 14 14.70 23.59 -5.83
CA PHE A 14 14.42 23.35 -4.41
C PHE A 14 13.98 21.90 -4.27
N ALA A 15 14.79 21.08 -3.62
CA ALA A 15 14.41 19.73 -3.22
C ALA A 15 13.33 19.83 -2.12
N ALA A 16 12.07 19.67 -2.50
CA ALA A 16 10.97 19.59 -1.55
C ALA A 16 11.04 18.20 -0.86
N HIS A 17 11.50 18.15 0.37
CA HIS A 17 11.45 16.94 1.19
C HIS A 17 10.07 16.82 1.82
N ALA A 18 9.20 15.97 1.26
CA ALA A 18 7.82 15.84 1.72
C ALA A 18 7.65 14.89 2.92
N ASN A 19 8.45 13.81 3.03
CA ASN A 19 8.36 12.81 4.09
C ASN A 19 9.73 12.60 4.74
N ASN A 20 9.74 12.56 6.08
CA ASN A 20 10.96 12.28 6.84
C ASN A 20 11.10 10.78 7.12
N ILE A 21 9.96 10.10 7.44
CA ILE A 21 9.96 8.68 7.79
C ILE A 21 9.56 7.83 6.58
N ILE A 22 10.47 6.96 6.18
CA ILE A 22 10.27 5.97 5.12
C ILE A 22 10.00 4.61 5.76
N VAL A 23 8.99 3.92 5.25
CA VAL A 23 8.66 2.55 5.62
C VAL A 23 9.26 1.61 4.59
N ASN A 24 10.03 0.62 5.04
CA ASN A 24 10.63 -0.36 4.13
C ASN A 24 9.59 -1.41 3.71
N GLY A 25 8.84 -1.12 2.67
CA GLY A 25 7.81 -1.99 2.09
C GLY A 25 6.56 -1.23 1.66
N THR A 26 5.82 -1.82 0.74
CA THR A 26 4.53 -1.29 0.24
C THR A 26 3.34 -2.08 0.77
N ARG A 27 3.60 -3.27 1.35
CA ARG A 27 2.66 -4.17 2.01
C ARG A 27 3.38 -5.07 2.99
N PHE A 28 2.66 -5.62 3.95
CA PHE A 28 3.20 -6.48 4.98
C PHE A 28 2.37 -7.75 5.06
N ILE A 29 3.04 -8.89 4.94
CA ILE A 29 2.41 -10.20 5.09
C ILE A 29 2.74 -10.70 6.49
N TYR A 30 1.72 -11.09 7.26
CA TYR A 30 1.87 -11.75 8.54
C TYR A 30 1.57 -13.25 8.36
N PRO A 31 2.60 -14.12 8.30
CA PRO A 31 2.39 -15.56 8.22
C PRO A 31 1.79 -16.09 9.52
N GLY A 32 0.73 -16.89 9.43
CA GLY A 32 0.01 -17.40 10.62
C GLY A 32 0.81 -18.36 11.51
N ASN A 33 1.93 -18.88 11.03
CA ASN A 33 2.88 -19.69 11.80
C ASN A 33 3.98 -18.87 12.48
N GLU A 34 4.08 -17.57 12.19
CA GLU A 34 5.07 -16.71 12.83
C GLU A 34 4.52 -16.08 14.12
N LYS A 35 5.40 -15.94 15.10
CA LYS A 35 5.04 -15.30 16.38
C LYS A 35 4.94 -13.78 16.25
N GLU A 36 5.72 -13.20 15.39
CA GLU A 36 5.76 -11.75 15.12
C GLU A 36 6.39 -11.47 13.77
N ILE A 37 6.10 -10.30 13.24
CA ILE A 37 6.86 -9.70 12.13
C ILE A 37 7.43 -8.36 12.56
N THR A 38 8.41 -7.86 11.81
CA THR A 38 9.01 -6.54 12.02
C THR A 38 8.79 -5.63 10.83
N VAL A 39 8.56 -4.35 11.11
CA VAL A 39 8.47 -3.29 10.11
C VAL A 39 9.54 -2.25 10.42
N GLN A 40 10.41 -1.99 9.44
CA GLN A 40 11.50 -1.03 9.59
C GLN A 40 11.05 0.36 9.14
N LEU A 41 11.30 1.33 10.00
CA LEU A 41 11.15 2.76 9.72
C LEU A 41 12.53 3.39 9.63
N SER A 42 12.73 4.32 8.70
CA SER A 42 13.97 5.09 8.55
C SER A 42 13.64 6.57 8.44
N ASN A 43 14.20 7.39 9.32
CA ASN A 43 14.10 8.83 9.23
C ASN A 43 15.29 9.39 8.43
N ASN A 44 15.03 9.81 7.21
CA ASN A 44 16.08 10.36 6.32
C ASN A 44 16.24 11.88 6.45
N ALA A 45 15.47 12.54 7.30
CA ALA A 45 15.58 13.97 7.53
C ALA A 45 16.68 14.32 8.54
N ASP A 46 17.03 15.61 8.59
CA ASP A 46 17.98 16.18 9.55
C ASP A 46 17.33 16.60 10.89
N ARG A 47 16.07 16.21 11.10
CA ARG A 47 15.28 16.50 12.29
C ARG A 47 14.54 15.26 12.77
N PRO A 48 14.28 15.11 14.08
CA PRO A 48 13.48 14.02 14.60
C PRO A 48 12.02 14.12 14.15
N ALA A 49 11.30 13.02 14.18
CA ALA A 49 9.85 12.98 14.02
C ALA A 49 9.23 11.99 15.01
N LEU A 50 7.97 12.20 15.37
CA LEU A 50 7.20 11.23 16.13
C LEU A 50 6.46 10.31 15.14
N ALA A 51 6.59 9.01 15.32
CA ALA A 51 5.88 7.99 14.56
C ALA A 51 4.83 7.34 15.45
N GLN A 52 3.57 7.36 15.04
CA GLN A 52 2.48 6.61 15.66
C GLN A 52 1.97 5.55 14.68
N ALA A 53 1.88 4.28 15.13
CA ALA A 53 1.48 3.16 14.29
C ALA A 53 0.29 2.41 14.90
N TRP A 54 -0.69 2.02 14.06
CA TRP A 54 -1.84 1.18 14.44
C TRP A 54 -2.35 0.40 13.25
N LEU A 55 -3.19 -0.62 13.52
CA LEU A 55 -3.87 -1.40 12.50
C LEU A 55 -5.37 -1.10 12.52
N ASP A 56 -5.98 -0.93 11.35
CA ASP A 56 -7.42 -0.83 11.18
C ASP A 56 -7.97 -1.96 10.28
N ASN A 57 -9.27 -2.20 10.35
CA ASN A 57 -9.98 -3.24 9.59
C ASN A 57 -10.58 -2.76 8.26
N GLY A 58 -10.14 -1.59 7.76
CA GLY A 58 -10.60 -1.01 6.48
C GLY A 58 -11.26 0.35 6.63
N ASP A 59 -11.67 0.75 7.84
CA ASP A 59 -12.17 2.09 8.11
C ASP A 59 -11.00 3.10 8.09
N ALA A 60 -11.00 3.96 7.08
CA ALA A 60 -9.94 4.95 6.91
C ALA A 60 -10.01 6.08 7.95
N ASP A 61 -11.15 6.30 8.57
CA ASP A 61 -11.36 7.37 9.54
C ASP A 61 -11.17 6.91 10.98
N ALA A 62 -11.00 5.59 11.17
CA ALA A 62 -10.77 5.00 12.48
C ALA A 62 -9.46 5.49 13.11
N THR A 63 -9.54 5.81 14.39
CA THR A 63 -8.42 6.28 15.23
C THR A 63 -7.93 5.17 16.18
N PRO A 64 -6.69 5.22 16.69
CA PRO A 64 -6.13 4.16 17.53
C PRO A 64 -6.98 3.78 18.75
N ASP A 65 -7.73 4.72 19.30
CA ASP A 65 -8.59 4.55 20.48
C ASP A 65 -9.95 3.90 20.16
N THR A 66 -10.36 3.89 18.90
CA THR A 66 -11.67 3.33 18.48
C THR A 66 -11.56 1.93 17.86
N ILE A 67 -10.33 1.43 17.62
CA ILE A 67 -10.09 0.19 16.88
C ILE A 67 -9.88 -0.99 17.82
N THR A 68 -10.55 -2.10 17.51
CA THR A 68 -10.23 -3.42 18.07
C THR A 68 -9.50 -4.23 17.00
N THR A 69 -8.29 -4.68 17.31
CA THR A 69 -7.46 -5.50 16.42
C THR A 69 -6.87 -6.68 17.19
N PRO A 70 -6.74 -7.87 16.56
CA PRO A 70 -6.07 -9.01 17.17
C PRO A 70 -4.54 -8.87 17.24
N PHE A 71 -3.98 -7.80 16.70
CA PHE A 71 -2.54 -7.56 16.62
C PHE A 71 -2.09 -6.49 17.62
N ILE A 72 -0.89 -6.67 18.14
CA ILE A 72 -0.24 -5.74 19.07
C ILE A 72 1.01 -5.18 18.40
N ILE A 73 1.10 -3.85 18.29
CA ILE A 73 2.27 -3.13 17.74
C ILE A 73 3.12 -2.60 18.89
N THR A 74 4.42 -2.81 18.83
CA THR A 74 5.37 -2.34 19.83
C THR A 74 6.63 -1.75 19.19
N PRO A 75 6.99 -0.49 19.51
CA PRO A 75 6.19 0.50 20.21
C PRO A 75 5.08 1.09 19.34
N PRO A 76 3.89 1.43 19.89
CA PRO A 76 2.82 2.07 19.11
C PRO A 76 3.11 3.55 18.80
N ILE A 77 3.90 4.18 19.63
CA ILE A 77 4.38 5.55 19.44
C ILE A 77 5.88 5.55 19.73
N SER A 78 6.66 6.18 18.87
CA SER A 78 8.11 6.32 19.04
C SER A 78 8.62 7.62 18.43
N ARG A 79 9.63 8.21 19.07
CA ARG A 79 10.45 9.25 18.47
C ARG A 79 11.51 8.58 17.61
N VAL A 80 11.60 8.98 16.36
CA VAL A 80 12.66 8.54 15.43
C VAL A 80 13.59 9.72 15.21
N ASP A 81 14.82 9.62 15.73
CA ASP A 81 15.79 10.70 15.63
C ASP A 81 16.25 10.91 14.20
N ALA A 82 16.87 12.07 13.93
CA ALA A 82 17.43 12.40 12.62
C ALA A 82 18.42 11.33 12.14
N LYS A 83 18.30 10.92 10.86
CA LYS A 83 19.19 9.92 10.23
C LYS A 83 19.20 8.56 10.96
N SER A 84 18.14 8.25 11.69
CA SER A 84 18.03 7.04 12.50
C SER A 84 16.89 6.15 12.04
N GLY A 85 16.86 4.92 12.54
CA GLY A 85 15.81 3.95 12.27
C GLY A 85 15.03 3.55 13.52
N GLN A 86 13.84 3.00 13.31
CA GLN A 86 13.00 2.40 14.34
C GLN A 86 12.40 1.10 13.82
N THR A 87 12.44 0.05 14.62
CA THR A 87 11.75 -1.20 14.32
C THR A 87 10.43 -1.27 15.07
N LEU A 88 9.35 -1.47 14.32
CA LEU A 88 8.06 -1.86 14.90
C LEU A 88 7.97 -3.38 14.90
N ARG A 89 7.57 -3.96 16.03
CA ARG A 89 7.27 -5.39 16.18
C ARG A 89 5.76 -5.55 16.23
N ILE A 90 5.22 -6.42 15.39
CA ILE A 90 3.80 -6.69 15.32
C ILE A 90 3.59 -8.16 15.67
N LYS A 91 2.83 -8.39 16.75
CA LYS A 91 2.49 -9.72 17.28
C LYS A 91 1.01 -10.01 17.13
N LEU A 92 0.67 -11.26 16.89
CA LEU A 92 -0.69 -11.73 17.03
C LEU A 92 -0.99 -11.98 18.52
N GLY A 93 -1.92 -11.21 19.09
CA GLY A 93 -2.38 -11.38 20.48
C GLY A 93 -3.44 -12.47 20.61
N SER A 94 -4.33 -12.59 19.61
CA SER A 94 -5.36 -13.62 19.56
C SER A 94 -5.73 -13.94 18.12
N SER A 95 -5.86 -15.21 17.79
CA SER A 95 -6.36 -15.65 16.47
C SER A 95 -7.89 -15.73 16.38
N ALA A 96 -8.60 -15.40 17.46
CA ALA A 96 -10.05 -15.39 17.46
C ALA A 96 -10.60 -14.39 16.42
N GLY A 97 -11.53 -14.85 15.59
CA GLY A 97 -12.13 -14.03 14.52
C GLY A 97 -11.31 -13.93 13.22
N LEU A 98 -10.08 -14.46 13.17
CA LEU A 98 -9.31 -14.55 11.93
C LEU A 98 -9.73 -15.80 11.14
N ALA A 99 -9.86 -15.66 9.81
CA ALA A 99 -10.11 -16.79 8.92
C ALA A 99 -8.95 -17.78 8.98
N LYS A 100 -9.24 -19.08 8.85
CA LYS A 100 -8.24 -20.16 8.85
C LYS A 100 -7.97 -20.71 7.44
N ASP A 101 -8.86 -20.43 6.51
CA ASP A 101 -8.92 -20.97 5.15
C ASP A 101 -8.61 -19.94 4.06
N LYS A 102 -8.41 -18.67 4.44
CA LYS A 102 -8.12 -17.57 3.53
C LYS A 102 -7.45 -16.41 4.23
N GLU A 103 -6.84 -15.52 3.45
CA GLU A 103 -6.24 -14.28 3.95
C GLU A 103 -7.28 -13.34 4.55
N THR A 104 -6.84 -12.55 5.53
CA THR A 104 -7.60 -11.43 6.11
C THR A 104 -6.81 -10.14 5.93
N LEU A 105 -7.48 -9.11 5.41
CA LEU A 105 -6.88 -7.81 5.16
C LEU A 105 -7.08 -6.88 6.34
N TRP A 106 -5.99 -6.26 6.76
CA TRP A 106 -5.90 -5.13 7.68
C TRP A 106 -5.09 -4.01 7.02
N TRP A 107 -5.06 -2.86 7.65
CA TRP A 107 -4.30 -1.71 7.17
C TRP A 107 -3.37 -1.21 8.27
N LEU A 108 -2.07 -1.26 8.00
CA LEU A 108 -1.07 -0.64 8.88
C LEU A 108 -1.02 0.85 8.57
N ASN A 109 -1.33 1.65 9.57
CA ASN A 109 -1.22 3.09 9.53
C ASN A 109 0.06 3.53 10.19
N LEU A 110 0.71 4.52 9.59
CA LEU A 110 1.82 5.24 10.16
C LEU A 110 1.52 6.74 10.05
N LEU A 111 1.39 7.40 11.19
CA LEU A 111 1.25 8.85 11.29
C LEU A 111 2.60 9.43 11.66
N GLU A 112 3.14 10.25 10.79
CA GLU A 112 4.33 11.05 11.03
C GLU A 112 3.93 12.43 11.54
N ILE A 113 4.43 12.81 12.72
CA ILE A 113 4.20 14.10 13.34
C ILE A 113 5.56 14.81 13.45
N PRO A 114 5.77 15.89 12.67
CA PRO A 114 7.02 16.65 12.72
C PRO A 114 7.14 17.44 14.05
N PRO A 115 8.35 17.78 14.50
CA PRO A 115 8.55 18.58 15.70
C PRO A 115 8.02 20.00 15.50
N VAL A 116 7.54 20.60 16.58
CA VAL A 116 7.25 22.03 16.64
C VAL A 116 8.57 22.80 16.64
N VAL A 117 8.77 23.69 15.70
CA VAL A 117 9.98 24.52 15.64
C VAL A 117 9.85 25.66 16.65
N ALA A 118 10.67 25.62 17.71
CA ALA A 118 10.58 26.57 18.84
C ALA A 118 10.73 28.05 18.46
N ASN A 119 11.43 28.34 17.35
CA ASN A 119 11.66 29.73 16.88
C ASN A 119 10.49 30.31 16.06
N GLN A 120 9.40 29.56 15.86
CA GLN A 120 8.20 30.03 15.12
C GLN A 120 7.17 30.69 16.04
N LYS A 121 7.49 30.95 17.29
CA LYS A 121 6.69 31.80 18.21
C LYS A 121 6.83 33.30 17.94
N ASN A 122 7.34 33.72 16.78
CA ASN A 122 7.26 35.11 16.39
C ASN A 122 5.79 35.47 16.16
N GLU A 123 5.25 36.26 17.03
CA GLU A 123 3.90 36.81 16.97
C GLU A 123 3.65 37.40 15.57
N GLY A 124 2.67 36.80 14.83
CA GLY A 124 2.24 37.26 13.52
C GLY A 124 2.61 36.40 12.31
N GLN A 125 3.34 35.27 12.47
CA GLN A 125 3.57 34.35 11.35
C GLN A 125 2.61 33.16 11.43
N ASN A 126 1.82 32.97 10.38
CA ASN A 126 1.01 31.77 10.21
C ASN A 126 1.91 30.59 9.80
N VAL A 127 1.98 29.56 10.63
CA VAL A 127 2.76 28.34 10.37
C VAL A 127 1.81 27.19 10.08
N LEU A 128 1.98 26.54 8.93
CA LEU A 128 1.29 25.30 8.60
C LEU A 128 2.15 24.12 9.02
N GLN A 129 1.69 23.33 9.98
CA GLN A 129 2.29 22.06 10.36
C GLN A 129 1.45 20.90 9.80
N LEU A 130 2.05 20.06 8.98
CA LEU A 130 1.38 18.90 8.38
C LEU A 130 1.85 17.62 9.05
N ALA A 131 0.90 16.83 9.55
CA ALA A 131 1.10 15.45 9.92
C ALA A 131 0.66 14.57 8.74
N ILE A 132 1.50 13.61 8.36
CA ILE A 132 1.25 12.75 7.19
C ILE A 132 0.92 11.35 7.67
N ARG A 133 -0.25 10.86 7.25
CA ARG A 133 -0.67 9.48 7.50
C ARG A 133 -0.47 8.64 6.24
N SER A 134 0.33 7.61 6.36
CA SER A 134 0.53 6.58 5.34
C SER A 134 -0.21 5.31 5.72
N ARG A 135 -0.89 4.66 4.76
CA ARG A 135 -1.62 3.40 4.98
C ARG A 135 -1.06 2.32 4.08
N PHE A 136 -0.71 1.18 4.67
CA PHE A 136 -0.13 0.02 4.00
C PHE A 136 -1.05 -1.19 4.16
N LYS A 137 -1.17 -2.01 3.14
CA LYS A 137 -1.85 -3.30 3.26
C LYS A 137 -1.11 -4.18 4.25
N PHE A 138 -1.82 -4.70 5.22
CA PHE A 138 -1.34 -5.69 6.18
C PHE A 138 -2.21 -6.92 6.03
N ILE A 139 -1.62 -8.03 5.60
CA ILE A 139 -2.35 -9.24 5.24
C ILE A 139 -1.95 -10.35 6.19
N TYR A 140 -2.90 -10.80 6.99
CA TYR A 140 -2.74 -12.04 7.75
C TYR A 140 -2.97 -13.22 6.83
N ARG A 141 -2.00 -14.12 6.76
CA ARG A 141 -2.04 -15.34 5.93
C ARG A 141 -1.95 -16.57 6.82
N PRO A 142 -3.05 -17.33 6.99
CA PRO A 142 -3.01 -18.62 7.67
C PRO A 142 -2.01 -19.56 7.02
N ALA A 143 -1.44 -20.47 7.82
CA ALA A 143 -0.60 -21.53 7.29
C ALA A 143 -1.42 -22.50 6.41
N GLY A 144 -0.76 -23.11 5.41
CA GLY A 144 -1.37 -24.16 4.60
C GLY A 144 -2.18 -23.69 3.39
N LEU A 145 -2.25 -22.39 3.07
CA LEU A 145 -3.01 -21.89 1.92
C LEU A 145 -2.39 -22.21 0.55
N GLY A 146 -1.15 -22.69 0.50
CA GLY A 146 -0.44 -23.01 -0.73
C GLY A 146 0.35 -21.83 -1.30
N ASN A 147 0.62 -21.87 -2.61
CA ASN A 147 1.48 -20.90 -3.29
C ASN A 147 0.71 -19.67 -3.74
N ARG A 148 1.08 -18.47 -3.21
CA ARG A 148 0.50 -17.18 -3.58
C ARG A 148 0.90 -16.73 -5.00
N ASP A 149 2.12 -17.06 -5.44
CA ASP A 149 2.63 -16.56 -6.73
C ASP A 149 1.82 -17.09 -7.91
N ALA A 150 1.35 -18.34 -7.82
CA ALA A 150 0.48 -18.94 -8.84
C ALA A 150 -1.01 -18.54 -8.72
N ALA A 151 -1.38 -17.74 -7.72
CA ALA A 151 -2.80 -17.43 -7.48
C ALA A 151 -3.41 -16.53 -8.58
N ALA A 152 -2.63 -15.60 -9.13
CA ALA A 152 -3.12 -14.71 -10.19
C ALA A 152 -3.47 -15.42 -11.50
N GLU A 153 -2.85 -16.56 -11.78
CA GLU A 153 -3.14 -17.40 -12.94
C GLU A 153 -4.53 -18.09 -12.87
N LYS A 154 -5.07 -18.21 -11.65
CA LYS A 154 -6.38 -18.80 -11.38
C LYS A 154 -7.54 -17.82 -11.49
N LEU A 155 -7.27 -16.54 -11.71
CA LEU A 155 -8.31 -15.55 -11.95
C LEU A 155 -9.13 -15.93 -13.18
N THR A 156 -10.43 -15.69 -13.11
CA THR A 156 -11.30 -15.80 -14.28
C THR A 156 -11.95 -14.46 -14.57
N LEU A 157 -12.04 -14.13 -15.86
CA LEU A 157 -12.53 -12.86 -16.36
C LEU A 157 -13.84 -13.09 -17.13
N THR A 158 -14.86 -12.30 -16.83
CA THR A 158 -16.13 -12.33 -17.57
C THR A 158 -16.47 -10.92 -18.05
N ALA A 159 -16.62 -10.76 -19.36
CA ALA A 159 -16.95 -9.46 -19.95
C ALA A 159 -18.45 -9.18 -19.87
N SER A 160 -18.79 -7.90 -19.65
CA SER A 160 -20.14 -7.36 -19.74
C SER A 160 -20.07 -5.93 -20.28
N GLY A 161 -20.14 -5.77 -21.60
CA GLY A 161 -19.95 -4.47 -22.26
C GLY A 161 -18.59 -3.85 -21.95
N SER A 162 -18.58 -2.66 -21.36
CA SER A 162 -17.38 -1.94 -20.90
C SER A 162 -17.02 -2.26 -19.43
N SER A 163 -17.56 -3.33 -18.86
CA SER A 163 -17.23 -3.81 -17.53
C SER A 163 -16.63 -5.21 -17.59
N LEU A 164 -15.72 -5.51 -16.66
CA LEU A 164 -15.07 -6.80 -16.53
C LEU A 164 -15.26 -7.29 -15.10
N ALA A 165 -15.93 -8.43 -14.93
CA ALA A 165 -15.97 -9.13 -13.65
C ALA A 165 -14.70 -9.98 -13.51
N ILE A 166 -13.97 -9.77 -12.45
CA ILE A 166 -12.77 -10.52 -12.05
C ILE A 166 -13.17 -11.41 -10.91
N ASN A 167 -13.26 -12.72 -11.15
CA ASN A 167 -13.51 -13.70 -10.11
C ASN A 167 -12.17 -14.25 -9.60
N ASN A 168 -11.98 -14.19 -8.29
CA ASN A 168 -10.83 -14.72 -7.58
C ASN A 168 -11.25 -15.98 -6.79
N PRO A 169 -11.02 -17.18 -7.30
CA PRO A 169 -11.36 -18.42 -6.60
C PRO A 169 -10.34 -18.81 -5.52
N THR A 170 -9.26 -18.06 -5.39
CA THR A 170 -8.14 -18.40 -4.50
C THR A 170 -8.34 -17.90 -3.08
N PRO A 171 -7.60 -18.44 -2.10
CA PRO A 171 -7.66 -17.95 -0.72
C PRO A 171 -6.84 -16.66 -0.49
N PHE A 172 -6.29 -16.05 -1.52
CA PHE A 172 -5.40 -14.89 -1.45
C PHE A 172 -6.06 -13.61 -1.94
N TYR A 173 -5.72 -12.46 -1.37
CA TYR A 173 -5.99 -11.16 -1.97
C TYR A 173 -5.12 -10.96 -3.20
N ILE A 174 -5.70 -10.56 -4.33
CA ILE A 174 -4.96 -10.28 -5.55
C ILE A 174 -5.14 -8.82 -5.93
N THR A 175 -4.06 -8.03 -5.83
CA THR A 175 -4.09 -6.62 -6.24
C THR A 175 -3.82 -6.54 -7.74
N VAL A 176 -4.84 -6.26 -8.54
CA VAL A 176 -4.74 -6.04 -9.99
C VAL A 176 -4.46 -4.57 -10.23
N SER A 177 -3.22 -4.26 -10.62
CA SER A 177 -2.76 -2.89 -10.90
C SER A 177 -3.18 -2.43 -12.30
N ARG A 178 -3.13 -3.34 -13.28
CA ARG A 178 -3.35 -3.02 -14.69
C ARG A 178 -3.98 -4.19 -15.41
N ILE A 179 -4.87 -3.87 -16.34
CA ILE A 179 -5.44 -4.80 -17.30
C ILE A 179 -5.20 -4.21 -18.69
N SER A 180 -4.65 -4.97 -19.63
CA SER A 180 -4.33 -4.48 -20.97
C SER A 180 -4.44 -5.59 -22.02
N ARG A 181 -4.53 -5.18 -23.28
CA ARG A 181 -4.37 -6.06 -24.45
C ARG A 181 -2.89 -6.18 -24.78
N ASP A 182 -2.35 -7.36 -24.67
CA ASP A 182 -0.95 -7.70 -25.06
C ASP A 182 0.11 -6.65 -24.65
N GLY A 183 0.00 -6.18 -23.39
CA GLY A 183 0.92 -5.17 -22.85
C GLY A 183 0.67 -3.73 -23.31
N GLY A 184 -0.36 -3.47 -24.10
CA GLY A 184 -0.77 -2.16 -24.58
C GLY A 184 -1.23 -1.20 -23.48
N LYS A 185 -1.98 -0.16 -23.83
CA LYS A 185 -2.53 0.83 -22.89
C LYS A 185 -3.44 0.16 -21.84
N ALA A 186 -3.39 0.66 -20.58
CA ALA A 186 -4.27 0.20 -19.53
C ALA A 186 -5.75 0.41 -19.89
N LEU A 187 -6.56 -0.63 -19.68
CA LEU A 187 -8.01 -0.58 -19.86
C LEU A 187 -8.73 -0.12 -18.58
N ASN A 188 -8.18 -0.42 -17.41
CA ASN A 188 -8.71 0.04 -16.12
C ASN A 188 -8.08 1.36 -15.70
N SER A 189 -8.88 2.24 -15.10
CA SER A 189 -8.42 3.54 -14.56
C SER A 189 -8.01 3.47 -13.09
N LYS A 190 -8.41 2.40 -12.39
CA LYS A 190 -8.14 2.21 -10.95
C LYS A 190 -7.64 0.79 -10.69
N THR A 191 -6.73 0.68 -9.73
CA THR A 191 -6.35 -0.60 -9.14
C THR A 191 -7.56 -1.22 -8.43
N VAL A 192 -7.76 -2.52 -8.62
CA VAL A 192 -8.80 -3.29 -7.93
C VAL A 192 -8.16 -4.44 -7.15
N MET A 193 -8.84 -4.92 -6.12
CA MET A 193 -8.31 -5.99 -5.29
C MET A 193 -9.44 -6.97 -4.92
N PRO A 194 -9.79 -7.89 -5.84
CA PRO A 194 -10.73 -8.95 -5.50
C PRO A 194 -10.26 -9.72 -4.28
N ALA A 195 -11.15 -9.78 -3.28
CA ALA A 195 -10.90 -10.51 -2.05
C ALA A 195 -10.83 -12.02 -2.31
N PRO A 196 -10.32 -12.81 -1.37
CA PRO A 196 -10.37 -14.27 -1.46
C PRO A 196 -11.77 -14.80 -1.72
N GLN A 197 -11.91 -15.76 -2.64
CA GLN A 197 -13.17 -16.45 -2.95
C GLN A 197 -14.32 -15.48 -3.30
N SER A 198 -14.00 -14.39 -4.03
CA SER A 198 -14.97 -13.36 -4.37
C SER A 198 -14.81 -12.85 -5.81
N SER A 199 -15.79 -12.08 -6.25
CA SER A 199 -15.75 -11.38 -7.54
C SER A 199 -15.80 -9.88 -7.34
N GLN A 200 -15.07 -9.15 -8.19
CA GLN A 200 -15.09 -7.70 -8.23
C GLN A 200 -15.22 -7.21 -9.67
N THR A 201 -16.13 -6.27 -9.91
CA THR A 201 -16.31 -5.67 -11.23
C THR A 201 -15.48 -4.41 -11.36
N VAL A 202 -14.85 -4.24 -12.52
CA VAL A 202 -14.08 -3.04 -12.89
C VAL A 202 -14.60 -2.48 -14.22
N ALA A 203 -14.73 -1.16 -14.29
CA ALA A 203 -15.02 -0.46 -15.54
C ALA A 203 -13.75 -0.38 -16.39
N LEU A 204 -13.91 -0.61 -17.69
CA LEU A 204 -12.86 -0.55 -18.69
C LEU A 204 -13.08 0.65 -19.63
N SER A 205 -12.00 1.19 -20.17
CA SER A 205 -12.02 2.28 -21.18
C SER A 205 -12.54 1.84 -22.54
N SER A 206 -12.56 0.53 -22.81
CA SER A 206 -13.17 -0.06 -24.01
C SER A 206 -13.72 -1.46 -23.70
N ALA A 207 -14.74 -1.88 -24.44
CA ALA A 207 -15.31 -3.20 -24.33
C ALA A 207 -14.27 -4.28 -24.67
N VAL A 208 -14.39 -5.43 -24.02
CA VAL A 208 -13.61 -6.65 -24.29
C VAL A 208 -14.58 -7.77 -24.65
N ASN A 209 -14.11 -8.72 -25.45
CA ASN A 209 -14.95 -9.79 -25.98
C ASN A 209 -14.59 -11.13 -25.33
N ARG A 210 -15.57 -12.03 -25.32
CA ARG A 210 -15.35 -13.42 -24.94
C ARG A 210 -14.30 -14.07 -25.86
N GLY A 211 -13.40 -14.85 -25.29
CA GLY A 211 -12.28 -15.48 -25.99
C GLY A 211 -11.04 -14.60 -26.15
N GLU A 212 -11.16 -13.29 -25.87
CA GLU A 212 -10.01 -12.38 -25.88
C GLU A 212 -9.06 -12.71 -24.73
N THR A 213 -7.75 -12.67 -24.96
CA THR A 213 -6.74 -12.84 -23.91
C THR A 213 -6.25 -11.49 -23.44
N LEU A 214 -6.37 -11.23 -22.15
CA LEU A 214 -5.89 -10.00 -21.50
C LEU A 214 -4.63 -10.27 -20.69
N THR A 215 -3.74 -9.28 -20.66
CA THR A 215 -2.64 -9.22 -19.71
C THR A 215 -3.13 -8.56 -18.43
N VAL A 216 -3.10 -9.31 -17.33
CA VAL A 216 -3.46 -8.86 -15.99
C VAL A 216 -2.19 -8.69 -15.17
N ASN A 217 -1.85 -7.46 -14.85
CA ASN A 217 -0.74 -7.16 -13.97
C ASN A 217 -1.22 -7.21 -12.52
N ASN A 218 -0.50 -7.92 -11.67
CA ASN A 218 -0.81 -8.01 -10.25
C ASN A 218 0.42 -7.75 -9.39
N ILE A 219 0.19 -7.21 -8.19
CA ILE A 219 1.27 -6.90 -7.27
C ILE A 219 1.50 -8.11 -6.35
N ASN A 220 2.71 -8.64 -6.36
CA ASN A 220 3.10 -9.77 -5.50
C ASN A 220 3.38 -9.32 -4.05
N ASP A 221 3.79 -10.26 -3.18
CA ASP A 221 4.07 -10.00 -1.77
C ASP A 221 5.23 -9.01 -1.55
N TYR A 222 6.17 -8.96 -2.48
CA TYR A 222 7.33 -8.06 -2.43
C TYR A 222 7.04 -6.66 -3.00
N GLY A 223 5.81 -6.43 -3.52
CA GLY A 223 5.44 -5.16 -4.14
C GLY A 223 5.82 -5.05 -5.62
N ALA A 224 6.32 -6.13 -6.23
CA ALA A 224 6.65 -6.15 -7.65
C ALA A 224 5.38 -6.38 -8.49
N ASP A 225 5.36 -5.77 -9.67
CA ASP A 225 4.30 -5.93 -10.67
C ASP A 225 4.60 -7.18 -11.54
N VAL A 226 3.71 -8.16 -11.52
CA VAL A 226 3.84 -9.43 -12.24
C VAL A 226 2.66 -9.58 -13.20
N ALA A 227 2.95 -9.85 -14.47
CA ALA A 227 1.96 -10.03 -15.52
C ALA A 227 1.57 -11.50 -15.70
N VAL A 228 0.27 -11.77 -15.82
CA VAL A 228 -0.28 -13.06 -16.22
C VAL A 228 -1.25 -12.87 -17.39
N LYS A 229 -1.36 -13.87 -18.27
CA LYS A 229 -2.32 -13.86 -19.38
C LYS A 229 -3.56 -14.64 -18.97
N VAL A 230 -4.73 -14.01 -19.09
CA VAL A 230 -6.02 -14.61 -18.70
C VAL A 230 -7.02 -14.43 -19.84
N ALA A 231 -7.66 -15.53 -20.25
CA ALA A 231 -8.70 -15.49 -21.27
C ALA A 231 -10.03 -15.01 -20.65
N VAL A 232 -10.76 -14.17 -21.40
CA VAL A 232 -12.11 -13.72 -21.08
C VAL A 232 -13.11 -14.82 -21.42
N LYS A 233 -13.94 -15.21 -20.44
CA LYS A 233 -15.00 -16.23 -20.58
C LYS A 233 -16.31 -15.65 -21.07
#